data_cdc61967f343f40ec7e45bf6ea703deb
#
_entry.id   cdc61967f343f40ec7e45bf6ea703deb
#
_cell.length_a   1.000
_cell.length_b   1.000
_cell.length_c   1.000
_cell.angle_alpha   90.00
_cell.angle_beta   90.00
_cell.angle_gamma   90.00
#
_symmetry.space_group_name_H-M   'P 1'
#
loop_
_entity.id
_entity.type
_entity.pdbx_description
1 polymer ?
#
loop_
_entity_poly.entity_id
_entity_poly.type
_entity_poly.pdbx_seq_one_letter_code
_entity_poly.pdbx_strand_id
1 'polypeptide(L)'
;MFKLEKEAKNLDPITFEKGGWKGVLEKLSKDHPELNDLVKTFSKEISRASNHFDEYKVVQFPKQRLLIKSMPVFMQVLYSYAAYIPPYPFDEDKIGELYLVMPDEKGDKAVIEKKLAALYSYNNVELLVSELVVPGMHLKYYESYKNISRVRKMANQPVINNGWLCYSELLAEEMGYYSSMQQMMFLRKYLSVIRAARASVDVGFHTKKMSYGESVDFFVKNLGFPEAHAKKEVLQISVNPTNGFTYVVGFDKILQMRRRYKKTEDKYFDLRSFHSDFLQLGNIQIEKAASEMKRLRKREKGELND
;
A
#
# COMPACT_ATOMS: atom_id res chain seq x y z
N MET A 1 -15.85 -2.64 -11.18
CA MET A 1 -17.17 -2.51 -10.48
C MET A 1 -17.81 -3.87 -10.23
N PHE A 2 -18.18 -4.69 -11.23
CA PHE A 2 -18.90 -5.96 -11.04
C PHE A 2 -18.34 -6.87 -9.93
N LYS A 3 -17.01 -7.05 -9.85
CA LYS A 3 -16.40 -7.85 -8.78
C LYS A 3 -16.54 -7.20 -7.39
N LEU A 4 -16.49 -5.87 -7.31
CA LEU A 4 -16.68 -5.13 -6.05
C LEU A 4 -18.11 -5.29 -5.54
N GLU A 5 -19.09 -5.13 -6.42
CA GLU A 5 -20.51 -5.28 -6.09
C GLU A 5 -20.83 -6.71 -5.61
N LYS A 6 -20.25 -7.72 -6.28
CA LYS A 6 -20.39 -9.12 -5.86
C LYS A 6 -19.84 -9.35 -4.46
N GLU A 7 -18.64 -8.85 -4.15
CA GLU A 7 -18.05 -8.98 -2.81
C GLU A 7 -18.89 -8.25 -1.75
N ALA A 8 -19.35 -7.03 -2.04
CA ALA A 8 -20.20 -6.27 -1.14
C ALA A 8 -21.52 -7.01 -0.83
N LYS A 9 -22.17 -7.57 -1.86
CA LYS A 9 -23.40 -8.35 -1.71
C LYS A 9 -23.16 -9.62 -0.91
N ASN A 10 -22.05 -10.32 -1.14
CA ASN A 10 -21.70 -11.53 -0.38
C ASN A 10 -21.40 -11.20 1.09
N LEU A 11 -20.77 -10.06 1.36
CA LEU A 11 -20.37 -9.64 2.70
C LEU A 11 -21.57 -9.22 3.55
N ASP A 12 -22.44 -8.38 3.01
CA ASP A 12 -23.63 -7.89 3.71
C ASP A 12 -24.80 -7.64 2.73
N PRO A 13 -25.57 -8.70 2.43
CA PRO A 13 -26.69 -8.60 1.49
C PRO A 13 -27.73 -7.54 1.89
N ILE A 14 -28.03 -7.43 3.18
CA ILE A 14 -29.07 -6.54 3.71
C ILE A 14 -28.68 -5.06 3.53
N THR A 15 -27.44 -4.74 3.86
CA THR A 15 -26.89 -3.37 3.68
C THR A 15 -26.70 -3.07 2.19
N PHE A 16 -26.28 -4.07 1.41
CA PHE A 16 -26.13 -3.93 -0.03
C PHE A 16 -27.44 -3.61 -0.75
N GLU A 17 -28.55 -4.24 -0.40
CA GLU A 17 -29.87 -3.95 -0.98
C GLU A 17 -30.33 -2.51 -0.74
N LYS A 18 -29.95 -1.91 0.40
CA LYS A 18 -30.32 -0.55 0.79
C LYS A 18 -29.42 0.54 0.22
N GLY A 19 -28.13 0.29 0.14
CA GLY A 19 -27.13 1.32 -0.18
C GLY A 19 -26.03 0.88 -1.15
N GLY A 20 -26.15 -0.30 -1.74
CA GLY A 20 -25.12 -0.87 -2.61
C GLY A 20 -23.79 -1.08 -1.88
N TRP A 21 -22.72 -1.20 -2.64
CA TRP A 21 -21.37 -1.34 -2.08
C TRP A 21 -20.94 -0.15 -1.20
N LYS A 22 -21.48 1.05 -1.45
CA LYS A 22 -21.19 2.25 -0.65
C LYS A 22 -21.77 2.13 0.75
N GLY A 23 -22.99 1.63 0.88
CA GLY A 23 -23.61 1.38 2.19
C GLY A 23 -22.83 0.36 3.01
N VAL A 24 -22.32 -0.69 2.35
CA VAL A 24 -21.45 -1.69 3.02
C VAL A 24 -20.14 -1.04 3.48
N LEU A 25 -19.50 -0.23 2.65
CA LEU A 25 -18.27 0.50 3.00
C LEU A 25 -18.50 1.44 4.19
N GLU A 26 -19.58 2.21 4.18
CA GLU A 26 -19.97 3.11 5.28
C GLU A 26 -20.19 2.35 6.59
N LYS A 27 -20.85 1.20 6.53
CA LYS A 27 -21.06 0.37 7.72
C LYS A 27 -19.73 -0.12 8.31
N LEU A 28 -18.79 -0.56 7.47
CA LEU A 28 -17.48 -1.03 7.91
C LEU A 28 -16.62 0.10 8.51
N SER A 29 -16.85 1.33 8.10
CA SER A 29 -16.07 2.46 8.60
C SER A 29 -16.46 2.91 10.01
N LYS A 30 -17.61 2.49 10.53
CA LYS A 30 -18.12 2.93 11.84
C LYS A 30 -17.36 2.36 13.03
N ASP A 31 -16.67 1.25 12.85
CA ASP A 31 -15.85 0.62 13.89
C ASP A 31 -14.41 1.13 13.79
N HIS A 32 -14.08 2.12 14.65
CA HIS A 32 -12.79 2.80 14.65
C HIS A 32 -12.34 3.16 16.08
N PRO A 33 -11.02 3.33 16.30
CA PRO A 33 -10.51 3.77 17.60
C PRO A 33 -10.87 5.23 17.89
N GLU A 34 -10.95 5.56 19.17
CA GLU A 34 -10.99 6.96 19.63
C GLU A 34 -9.68 7.69 19.26
N LEU A 35 -9.75 9.02 19.08
CA LEU A 35 -8.59 9.82 18.68
C LEU A 35 -7.39 9.64 19.62
N ASN A 36 -7.62 9.64 20.94
CA ASN A 36 -6.58 9.50 21.96
C ASN A 36 -5.92 8.11 21.97
N ASP A 37 -6.62 7.10 21.45
CA ASP A 37 -6.12 5.73 21.36
C ASP A 37 -5.48 5.40 19.99
N LEU A 38 -5.53 6.31 19.03
CA LEU A 38 -5.11 6.05 17.66
C LEU A 38 -3.65 5.59 17.58
N VAL A 39 -2.71 6.32 18.18
CA VAL A 39 -1.28 5.95 18.19
C VAL A 39 -1.05 4.59 18.87
N LYS A 40 -1.75 4.36 19.98
CA LYS A 40 -1.68 3.08 20.72
C LYS A 40 -2.23 1.92 19.88
N THR A 41 -3.32 2.15 19.14
CA THR A 41 -3.92 1.17 18.23
C THR A 41 -2.94 0.79 17.13
N PHE A 42 -2.32 1.79 16.46
CA PHE A 42 -1.27 1.52 15.48
C PHE A 42 -0.07 0.77 16.05
N SER A 43 0.39 1.16 17.26
CA SER A 43 1.51 0.49 17.92
C SER A 43 1.23 -0.98 18.22
N LYS A 44 0.01 -1.29 18.72
CA LYS A 44 -0.43 -2.67 18.95
C LYS A 44 -0.52 -3.46 17.65
N GLU A 45 -1.08 -2.84 16.62
CA GLU A 45 -1.27 -3.49 15.34
C GLU A 45 0.07 -3.75 14.63
N ILE A 46 1.03 -2.84 14.71
CA ILE A 46 2.40 -3.05 14.21
C ILE A 46 3.06 -4.22 14.93
N SER A 47 2.89 -4.33 16.24
CA SER A 47 3.43 -5.46 17.01
C SER A 47 2.75 -6.78 16.61
N ARG A 48 1.43 -6.78 16.40
CA ARG A 48 0.67 -7.96 15.93
C ARG A 48 1.13 -8.40 14.53
N ALA A 49 1.26 -7.45 13.60
CA ALA A 49 1.76 -7.72 12.25
C ALA A 49 3.17 -8.29 12.28
N SER A 50 4.04 -7.68 13.09
CA SER A 50 5.44 -8.13 13.22
C SER A 50 5.55 -9.57 13.68
N ASN A 51 4.82 -9.94 14.73
CA ASN A 51 4.81 -11.29 15.26
C ASN A 51 4.24 -12.28 14.24
N HIS A 52 3.14 -11.91 13.57
CA HIS A 52 2.49 -12.75 12.58
C HIS A 52 3.45 -13.08 11.41
N PHE A 53 4.08 -12.08 10.79
CA PHE A 53 4.95 -12.30 9.65
C PHE A 53 6.30 -12.95 10.02
N ASP A 54 6.77 -12.80 11.26
CA ASP A 54 7.96 -13.51 11.76
C ASP A 54 7.66 -15.01 11.95
N GLU A 55 6.48 -15.36 12.49
CA GLU A 55 6.04 -16.75 12.65
C GLU A 55 5.96 -17.49 11.30
N TYR A 56 5.38 -16.87 10.28
CA TYR A 56 5.27 -17.46 8.94
C TYR A 56 6.60 -17.47 8.16
N LYS A 57 7.63 -16.79 8.66
CA LYS A 57 8.97 -16.72 8.03
C LYS A 57 8.95 -16.28 6.56
N VAL A 58 7.95 -15.53 6.15
CA VAL A 58 7.83 -15.04 4.75
C VAL A 58 8.67 -13.81 4.46
N VAL A 59 9.04 -13.08 5.52
CA VAL A 59 9.93 -11.92 5.49
C VAL A 59 10.76 -11.90 6.77
N GLN A 60 11.91 -11.25 6.74
CA GLN A 60 12.68 -10.98 7.96
C GLN A 60 12.24 -9.65 8.53
N PHE A 61 11.75 -9.66 9.78
CA PHE A 61 11.30 -8.41 10.41
C PHE A 61 12.46 -7.44 10.62
N PRO A 62 12.30 -6.15 10.26
CA PRO A 62 13.31 -5.14 10.53
C PRO A 62 13.41 -4.86 12.04
N LYS A 63 14.61 -4.96 12.61
CA LYS A 63 14.89 -4.55 13.98
C LYS A 63 14.97 -3.03 14.16
N GLN A 64 14.67 -2.28 13.12
CA GLN A 64 14.78 -0.83 13.12
C GLN A 64 13.60 -0.17 13.82
N ARG A 65 13.91 0.95 14.47
CA ARG A 65 12.91 1.76 15.15
C ARG A 65 11.96 2.42 14.14
N LEU A 66 10.70 2.44 14.49
CA LEU A 66 9.64 3.16 13.79
C LEU A 66 8.99 4.16 14.74
N LEU A 67 8.90 5.42 14.35
CA LEU A 67 8.21 6.46 15.10
C LEU A 67 6.86 6.74 14.46
N ILE A 68 5.82 6.80 15.27
CA ILE A 68 4.48 7.25 14.85
C ILE A 68 4.34 8.71 15.20
N LYS A 69 3.99 9.55 14.21
CA LYS A 69 3.91 11.01 14.35
C LYS A 69 2.60 11.55 13.77
N SER A 70 2.13 12.68 14.31
CA SER A 70 1.07 13.44 13.63
C SER A 70 1.62 14.10 12.37
N MET A 71 0.84 14.04 11.28
CA MET A 71 1.23 14.63 10.01
C MET A 71 1.13 16.16 10.06
N PRO A 72 2.21 16.89 9.74
CA PRO A 72 2.18 18.34 9.64
C PRO A 72 1.12 18.82 8.64
N VAL A 73 0.44 19.91 8.95
CA VAL A 73 -0.68 20.42 8.14
C VAL A 73 -0.30 20.64 6.67
N PHE A 74 0.90 21.16 6.40
CA PHE A 74 1.37 21.41 5.02
C PHE A 74 1.55 20.10 4.22
N MET A 75 1.81 18.97 4.87
CA MET A 75 1.92 17.65 4.20
C MET A 75 0.55 17.04 3.91
N GLN A 76 -0.52 17.42 4.62
CA GLN A 76 -1.87 16.88 4.43
C GLN A 76 -2.47 17.22 3.06
N VAL A 77 -1.88 18.17 2.34
CA VAL A 77 -2.23 18.45 0.94
C VAL A 77 -1.81 17.29 0.02
N LEU A 78 -0.65 16.68 0.32
CA LEU A 78 -0.07 15.60 -0.48
C LEU A 78 -0.56 14.22 -0.04
N TYR A 79 -0.81 14.04 1.25
CA TYR A 79 -1.20 12.75 1.84
C TYR A 79 -2.59 12.85 2.46
N SER A 80 -3.48 11.93 2.08
CA SER A 80 -4.89 12.01 2.50
C SER A 80 -5.16 11.35 3.85
N TYR A 81 -4.33 10.38 4.30
CA TYR A 81 -4.54 9.62 5.53
C TYR A 81 -3.25 9.27 6.27
N ALA A 82 -2.28 8.69 5.63
CA ALA A 82 -1.01 8.32 6.25
C ALA A 82 0.14 8.38 5.24
N ALA A 83 1.37 8.48 5.73
CA ALA A 83 2.58 8.38 4.91
C ALA A 83 3.69 7.70 5.70
N TYR A 84 4.45 6.84 5.04
CA TYR A 84 5.71 6.33 5.55
C TYR A 84 6.87 7.13 4.96
N ILE A 85 7.70 7.68 5.82
CA ILE A 85 8.95 8.36 5.44
C ILE A 85 10.12 7.45 5.85
N PRO A 86 10.87 6.93 4.88
CA PRO A 86 12.03 6.10 5.18
C PRO A 86 13.16 6.94 5.80
N PRO A 87 14.04 6.33 6.60
CA PRO A 87 15.28 6.97 7.03
C PRO A 87 16.12 7.34 5.81
N TYR A 88 17.03 8.28 5.98
CA TYR A 88 18.03 8.51 4.93
C TYR A 88 18.90 7.24 4.75
N PRO A 89 19.28 6.92 3.49
CA PRO A 89 19.94 5.65 3.18
C PRO A 89 21.26 5.40 3.92
N PHE A 90 21.90 6.47 4.40
CA PHE A 90 23.22 6.45 5.03
C PHE A 90 23.21 6.86 6.50
N ASP A 91 22.04 7.11 7.08
CA ASP A 91 21.91 7.38 8.51
C ASP A 91 22.26 6.14 9.31
N GLU A 92 22.96 6.31 10.42
CA GLU A 92 23.33 5.24 11.34
C GLU A 92 22.11 4.69 12.08
N ASP A 93 21.25 5.57 12.60
CA ASP A 93 20.08 5.21 13.40
C ASP A 93 18.95 4.57 12.60
N LYS A 94 18.86 4.85 11.31
CA LYS A 94 17.86 4.31 10.37
C LYS A 94 16.44 4.25 10.93
N ILE A 95 15.97 5.37 11.51
CA ILE A 95 14.64 5.47 12.09
C ILE A 95 13.62 5.76 11.00
N GLY A 96 12.66 4.86 10.80
CA GLY A 96 11.50 5.12 9.92
C GLY A 96 10.43 5.94 10.62
N GLU A 97 9.64 6.69 9.88
CA GLU A 97 8.58 7.51 10.43
C GLU A 97 7.24 7.22 9.75
N LEU A 98 6.23 6.88 10.54
CA LEU A 98 4.85 6.74 10.11
C LEU A 98 4.07 7.99 10.52
N TYR A 99 3.69 8.79 9.54
CA TYR A 99 2.87 9.96 9.76
C TYR A 99 1.39 9.64 9.56
N LEU A 100 0.55 10.04 10.52
CA LEU A 100 -0.90 9.89 10.47
C LEU A 100 -1.57 11.27 10.38
N VAL A 101 -2.56 11.41 9.51
CA VAL A 101 -3.42 12.61 9.45
C VAL A 101 -4.34 12.58 10.66
N MET A 102 -4.03 13.34 11.69
CA MET A 102 -4.88 13.40 12.89
C MET A 102 -5.91 14.53 12.77
N PRO A 103 -7.18 14.28 13.15
CA PRO A 103 -8.14 15.36 13.36
C PRO A 103 -7.63 16.35 14.42
N ASP A 104 -8.09 17.60 14.33
CA ASP A 104 -7.82 18.60 15.37
C ASP A 104 -8.60 18.23 16.64
N GLU A 105 -7.90 17.98 17.73
CA GLU A 105 -8.50 17.60 19.04
C GLU A 105 -9.48 18.64 19.57
N LYS A 106 -9.29 19.91 19.19
CA LYS A 106 -10.17 21.03 19.59
C LYS A 106 -11.35 21.23 18.65
N GLY A 107 -11.44 20.41 17.62
CA GLY A 107 -12.49 20.49 16.62
C GLY A 107 -13.85 19.98 17.10
N ASP A 108 -14.87 20.17 16.27
CA ASP A 108 -16.20 19.61 16.52
C ASP A 108 -16.14 18.07 16.58
N LYS A 109 -16.75 17.49 17.64
CA LYS A 109 -16.74 16.05 17.90
C LYS A 109 -17.28 15.23 16.73
N ALA A 110 -18.38 15.66 16.10
CA ALA A 110 -18.96 14.94 14.98
C ALA A 110 -18.04 14.97 13.74
N VAL A 111 -17.28 16.04 13.55
CA VAL A 111 -16.26 16.14 12.48
C VAL A 111 -15.08 15.22 12.78
N ILE A 112 -14.64 15.13 14.02
CA ILE A 112 -13.57 14.20 14.45
C ILE A 112 -14.00 12.77 14.19
N GLU A 113 -15.17 12.34 14.69
CA GLU A 113 -15.73 11.01 14.49
C GLU A 113 -15.83 10.65 13.00
N LYS A 114 -16.38 11.55 12.19
CA LYS A 114 -16.49 11.34 10.74
C LYS A 114 -15.12 11.16 10.08
N LYS A 115 -14.10 11.89 10.50
CA LYS A 115 -12.74 11.73 9.99
C LYS A 115 -12.11 10.42 10.45
N LEU A 116 -12.26 10.04 11.71
CA LEU A 116 -11.75 8.76 12.22
C LEU A 116 -12.39 7.59 11.50
N ALA A 117 -13.71 7.59 11.35
CA ALA A 117 -14.44 6.58 10.59
C ALA A 117 -13.94 6.46 9.15
N ALA A 118 -13.73 7.59 8.47
CA ALA A 118 -13.30 7.59 7.07
C ALA A 118 -11.85 7.12 6.88
N LEU A 119 -10.96 7.38 7.86
CA LEU A 119 -9.52 7.17 7.72
C LEU A 119 -9.02 5.93 8.47
N TYR A 120 -9.57 5.63 9.64
CA TYR A 120 -8.96 4.74 10.62
C TYR A 120 -9.93 3.72 11.23
N SER A 121 -10.90 3.20 10.44
CA SER A 121 -11.58 1.98 10.87
C SER A 121 -10.54 0.89 11.19
N TYR A 122 -10.84 -0.04 12.09
CA TYR A 122 -9.89 -1.10 12.45
C TYR A 122 -9.38 -1.87 11.22
N ASN A 123 -10.24 -2.11 10.23
CA ASN A 123 -9.82 -2.70 8.96
C ASN A 123 -8.82 -1.81 8.19
N ASN A 124 -9.02 -0.49 8.19
CA ASN A 124 -8.08 0.44 7.57
C ASN A 124 -6.74 0.49 8.32
N VAL A 125 -6.75 0.37 9.65
CA VAL A 125 -5.51 0.29 10.46
C VAL A 125 -4.70 -0.95 10.07
N GLU A 126 -5.34 -2.13 10.01
CA GLU A 126 -4.68 -3.38 9.55
C GLU A 126 -4.11 -3.22 8.14
N LEU A 127 -4.88 -2.64 7.23
CA LEU A 127 -4.47 -2.40 5.85
C LEU A 127 -3.26 -1.46 5.79
N LEU A 128 -3.33 -0.29 6.46
CA LEU A 128 -2.24 0.68 6.48
C LEU A 128 -0.97 0.13 7.10
N VAL A 129 -1.07 -0.69 8.14
CA VAL A 129 0.09 -1.37 8.73
C VAL A 129 0.70 -2.34 7.73
N SER A 130 -0.11 -3.13 7.01
CA SER A 130 0.40 -4.05 5.99
C SER A 130 1.04 -3.35 4.80
N GLU A 131 0.52 -2.19 4.39
CA GLU A 131 1.05 -1.38 3.29
C GLU A 131 2.32 -0.60 3.67
N LEU A 132 2.27 0.10 4.80
CA LEU A 132 3.27 1.11 5.15
C LEU A 132 4.35 0.59 6.10
N VAL A 133 4.08 -0.52 6.82
CA VAL A 133 5.01 -1.04 7.81
C VAL A 133 5.48 -2.44 7.42
N VAL A 134 4.73 -3.49 7.76
CA VAL A 134 5.10 -4.90 7.54
C VAL A 134 3.91 -5.67 7.00
N PRO A 135 4.09 -6.35 5.86
CA PRO A 135 5.30 -6.55 5.05
C PRO A 135 5.62 -5.42 4.06
N GLY A 136 5.06 -4.22 4.27
CA GLY A 136 5.06 -3.10 3.36
C GLY A 136 6.35 -2.27 3.30
N MET A 137 6.18 -0.94 3.30
CA MET A 137 7.25 -0.01 2.94
C MET A 137 8.42 0.04 3.94
N HIS A 138 8.15 -0.06 5.25
CA HIS A 138 9.22 -0.06 6.26
C HIS A 138 10.17 -1.26 6.06
N LEU A 139 9.62 -2.46 5.89
CA LEU A 139 10.39 -3.65 5.55
C LEU A 139 11.14 -3.48 4.22
N LYS A 140 10.45 -2.97 3.19
CA LYS A 140 11.04 -2.80 1.86
C LYS A 140 12.27 -1.90 1.89
N TYR A 141 12.19 -0.76 2.56
CA TYR A 141 13.35 0.15 2.66
C TYR A 141 14.46 -0.43 3.53
N TYR A 142 14.09 -1.12 4.64
CA TYR A 142 15.08 -1.82 5.46
C TYR A 142 15.92 -2.81 4.65
N GLU A 143 15.27 -3.67 3.87
CA GLU A 143 15.97 -4.66 3.05
C GLU A 143 16.74 -4.00 1.91
N SER A 144 16.18 -3.00 1.24
CA SER A 144 16.83 -2.31 0.13
C SER A 144 18.11 -1.56 0.55
N TYR A 145 18.19 -1.11 1.80
CA TYR A 145 19.37 -0.42 2.32
C TYR A 145 20.53 -1.35 2.70
N LYS A 146 20.32 -2.65 2.68
CA LYS A 146 21.39 -3.65 2.75
C LYS A 146 22.19 -3.77 1.44
N ASN A 147 21.63 -3.26 0.33
CA ASN A 147 22.31 -3.31 -0.97
C ASN A 147 23.67 -2.56 -0.91
N ILE A 148 24.69 -3.13 -1.54
CA ILE A 148 26.03 -2.55 -1.56
C ILE A 148 26.12 -1.29 -2.42
N SER A 149 25.27 -1.17 -3.44
CA SER A 149 25.25 -0.02 -4.35
C SER A 149 24.64 1.22 -3.69
N ARG A 150 25.43 2.25 -3.52
CA ARG A 150 24.97 3.56 -3.01
C ARG A 150 23.88 4.15 -3.90
N VAL A 151 24.00 4.00 -5.21
CA VAL A 151 23.02 4.48 -6.19
C VAL A 151 21.67 3.79 -5.98
N ARG A 152 21.64 2.45 -5.81
CA ARG A 152 20.39 1.70 -5.59
C ARG A 152 19.73 2.03 -4.25
N LYS A 153 20.48 2.44 -3.24
CA LYS A 153 19.92 2.93 -1.96
C LYS A 153 19.21 4.27 -2.13
N MET A 154 19.77 5.18 -2.94
CA MET A 154 19.27 6.55 -3.12
C MET A 154 18.21 6.67 -4.21
N ALA A 155 18.21 5.77 -5.20
CA ALA A 155 17.30 5.86 -6.32
C ALA A 155 15.84 5.76 -5.87
N ASN A 156 14.96 6.54 -6.47
CA ASN A 156 13.52 6.40 -6.31
C ASN A 156 12.95 5.68 -7.53
N GLN A 157 12.25 4.57 -7.30
CA GLN A 157 11.61 3.77 -8.35
C GLN A 157 10.12 3.57 -8.02
N PRO A 158 9.24 4.52 -8.41
CA PRO A 158 7.84 4.49 -8.05
C PRO A 158 7.13 3.18 -8.45
N VAL A 159 7.48 2.58 -9.59
CA VAL A 159 6.90 1.31 -10.05
C VAL A 159 7.19 0.17 -9.06
N ILE A 160 8.41 0.08 -8.54
CA ILE A 160 8.75 -0.92 -7.52
C ILE A 160 8.11 -0.58 -6.18
N ASN A 161 8.18 0.68 -5.76
CA ASN A 161 7.67 1.10 -4.45
C ASN A 161 6.16 0.91 -4.34
N ASN A 162 5.41 1.48 -5.29
CA ASN A 162 3.95 1.41 -5.31
C ASN A 162 3.46 -0.02 -5.65
N GLY A 163 4.22 -0.74 -6.48
CA GLY A 163 3.95 -2.16 -6.76
C GLY A 163 4.11 -3.04 -5.53
N TRP A 164 5.17 -2.82 -4.74
CA TRP A 164 5.40 -3.54 -3.48
C TRP A 164 4.32 -3.24 -2.45
N LEU A 165 3.89 -1.98 -2.33
CA LEU A 165 2.78 -1.60 -1.45
C LEU A 165 1.52 -2.41 -1.76
N CYS A 166 1.11 -2.50 -3.02
CA CYS A 166 -0.05 -3.32 -3.42
C CYS A 166 0.19 -4.83 -3.24
N TYR A 167 1.43 -5.27 -3.43
CA TYR A 167 1.80 -6.67 -3.24
C TYR A 167 1.80 -7.06 -1.76
N SER A 168 2.19 -6.17 -0.86
CA SER A 168 2.16 -6.42 0.59
C SER A 168 0.75 -6.64 1.13
N GLU A 169 -0.26 -5.94 0.59
CA GLU A 169 -1.66 -6.19 0.90
C GLU A 169 -2.11 -7.61 0.50
N LEU A 170 -1.71 -8.05 -0.71
CA LEU A 170 -2.00 -9.40 -1.18
C LEU A 170 -1.28 -10.44 -0.33
N LEU A 171 -0.02 -10.19 0.03
CA LEU A 171 0.76 -11.09 0.87
C LEU A 171 0.12 -11.23 2.26
N ALA A 172 -0.37 -10.12 2.82
CA ALA A 172 -1.09 -10.12 4.10
C ALA A 172 -2.39 -10.95 4.04
N GLU A 173 -3.12 -10.86 2.92
CA GLU A 173 -4.30 -11.71 2.68
C GLU A 173 -3.90 -13.19 2.55
N GLU A 174 -2.89 -13.52 1.73
CA GLU A 174 -2.43 -14.90 1.52
C GLU A 174 -1.91 -15.57 2.81
N MET A 175 -1.36 -14.77 3.73
CA MET A 175 -0.86 -15.25 5.02
C MET A 175 -1.90 -15.25 6.15
N GLY A 176 -3.15 -14.88 5.87
CA GLY A 176 -4.22 -14.88 6.87
C GLY A 176 -4.03 -13.83 7.97
N TYR A 177 -3.32 -12.74 7.69
CA TYR A 177 -3.04 -11.69 8.68
C TYR A 177 -4.28 -10.92 9.12
N TYR A 178 -5.22 -10.66 8.23
CA TYR A 178 -6.36 -9.81 8.50
C TYR A 178 -7.38 -10.44 9.43
N SER A 179 -7.87 -9.69 10.41
CA SER A 179 -8.84 -10.17 11.42
C SER A 179 -10.16 -10.60 10.78
N SER A 180 -10.60 -9.92 9.71
CA SER A 180 -11.75 -10.32 8.91
C SER A 180 -11.38 -10.41 7.44
N MET A 181 -11.11 -11.63 6.97
CA MET A 181 -10.74 -11.89 5.58
C MET A 181 -11.80 -11.42 4.58
N GLN A 182 -13.10 -11.64 4.87
CA GLN A 182 -14.19 -11.24 3.96
C GLN A 182 -14.27 -9.71 3.82
N GLN A 183 -14.19 -8.97 4.94
CA GLN A 183 -14.20 -7.51 4.92
C GLN A 183 -12.97 -6.97 4.16
N MET A 184 -11.81 -7.58 4.39
CA MET A 184 -10.57 -7.14 3.73
C MET A 184 -10.57 -7.47 2.24
N MET A 185 -11.08 -8.61 1.82
CA MET A 185 -11.28 -8.92 0.40
C MET A 185 -12.15 -7.85 -0.30
N PHE A 186 -13.24 -7.42 0.34
CA PHE A 186 -14.07 -6.32 -0.17
C PHE A 186 -13.29 -5.00 -0.24
N LEU A 187 -12.61 -4.59 0.83
CA LEU A 187 -11.82 -3.34 0.88
C LEU A 187 -10.70 -3.33 -0.17
N ARG A 188 -9.98 -4.41 -0.34
CA ARG A 188 -8.94 -4.52 -1.37
C ARG A 188 -9.52 -4.45 -2.79
N LYS A 189 -10.72 -4.99 -3.04
CA LYS A 189 -11.42 -4.81 -4.32
C LYS A 189 -11.78 -3.34 -4.52
N TYR A 190 -12.27 -2.66 -3.49
CA TYR A 190 -12.55 -1.23 -3.53
C TYR A 190 -11.30 -0.41 -3.87
N LEU A 191 -10.17 -0.65 -3.19
CA LEU A 191 -8.90 0.00 -3.50
C LEU A 191 -8.40 -0.30 -4.92
N SER A 192 -8.57 -1.54 -5.39
CA SER A 192 -8.20 -1.90 -6.77
C SER A 192 -8.99 -1.10 -7.81
N VAL A 193 -10.28 -0.83 -7.55
CA VAL A 193 -11.12 0.01 -8.41
C VAL A 193 -10.64 1.47 -8.38
N ILE A 194 -10.32 2.01 -7.20
CA ILE A 194 -9.77 3.37 -7.07
C ILE A 194 -8.43 3.49 -7.82
N ARG A 195 -7.51 2.54 -7.63
CA ARG A 195 -6.21 2.53 -8.32
C ARG A 195 -6.35 2.43 -9.83
N ALA A 196 -7.29 1.62 -10.33
CA ALA A 196 -7.59 1.54 -11.75
C ALA A 196 -8.15 2.86 -12.30
N ALA A 197 -9.03 3.52 -11.54
CA ALA A 197 -9.56 4.84 -11.90
C ALA A 197 -8.46 5.90 -11.93
N ARG A 198 -7.60 5.95 -10.91
CA ARG A 198 -6.42 6.84 -10.88
C ARG A 198 -5.50 6.61 -12.07
N ALA A 199 -5.20 5.36 -12.40
CA ALA A 199 -4.36 5.02 -13.56
C ALA A 199 -5.00 5.48 -14.88
N SER A 200 -6.32 5.29 -15.04
CA SER A 200 -7.04 5.71 -16.23
C SER A 200 -7.05 7.24 -16.40
N VAL A 201 -7.32 7.96 -15.31
CA VAL A 201 -7.34 9.43 -15.31
C VAL A 201 -5.94 9.99 -15.51
N ASP A 202 -4.90 9.44 -14.86
CA ASP A 202 -3.51 9.86 -15.01
C ASP A 202 -3.07 9.80 -16.48
N VAL A 203 -3.29 8.67 -17.12
CA VAL A 203 -2.99 8.52 -18.57
C VAL A 203 -3.85 9.46 -19.41
N GLY A 204 -5.16 9.50 -19.18
CA GLY A 204 -6.09 10.33 -19.96
C GLY A 204 -5.76 11.82 -19.86
N PHE A 205 -5.50 12.31 -18.66
CA PHE A 205 -5.18 13.71 -18.38
C PHE A 205 -3.83 14.13 -19.01
N HIS A 206 -2.76 13.38 -18.75
CA HIS A 206 -1.42 13.77 -19.22
C HIS A 206 -1.21 13.51 -20.73
N THR A 207 -2.01 12.63 -21.35
CA THR A 207 -2.02 12.47 -22.81
C THR A 207 -3.02 13.41 -23.51
N LYS A 208 -3.65 14.36 -22.78
CA LYS A 208 -4.63 15.32 -23.28
C LYS A 208 -5.90 14.69 -23.88
N LYS A 209 -6.20 13.44 -23.49
CA LYS A 209 -7.44 12.74 -23.88
C LYS A 209 -8.59 13.02 -22.91
N MET A 210 -8.30 13.61 -21.75
CA MET A 210 -9.26 14.06 -20.76
C MET A 210 -8.87 15.45 -20.28
N SER A 211 -9.83 16.36 -20.27
CA SER A 211 -9.72 17.66 -19.61
C SER A 211 -9.77 17.52 -18.08
N TYR A 212 -9.47 18.59 -17.36
CA TYR A 212 -9.62 18.63 -15.90
C TYR A 212 -11.07 18.32 -15.48
N GLY A 213 -12.06 18.93 -16.13
CA GLY A 213 -13.47 18.71 -15.82
C GLY A 213 -13.91 17.26 -16.06
N GLU A 214 -13.55 16.67 -17.22
CA GLU A 214 -13.83 15.26 -17.51
C GLU A 214 -13.15 14.31 -16.53
N SER A 215 -11.94 14.65 -16.06
CA SER A 215 -11.22 13.88 -15.06
C SER A 215 -11.92 13.90 -13.70
N VAL A 216 -12.44 15.06 -13.27
CA VAL A 216 -13.27 15.18 -12.06
C VAL A 216 -14.56 14.38 -12.21
N ASP A 217 -15.27 14.56 -13.33
CA ASP A 217 -16.49 13.85 -13.67
C ASP A 217 -16.31 12.33 -13.66
N PHE A 218 -15.15 11.84 -14.11
CA PHE A 218 -14.84 10.41 -14.10
C PHE A 218 -14.91 9.83 -12.69
N PHE A 219 -14.28 10.49 -11.70
CA PHE A 219 -14.33 10.04 -10.30
C PHE A 219 -15.74 10.16 -9.71
N VAL A 220 -16.45 11.25 -9.97
CA VAL A 220 -17.81 11.45 -9.47
C VAL A 220 -18.75 10.38 -10.01
N LYS A 221 -18.77 10.17 -11.33
CA LYS A 221 -19.71 9.25 -12.00
C LYS A 221 -19.39 7.78 -11.71
N ASN A 222 -18.11 7.39 -11.76
CA ASN A 222 -17.74 5.98 -11.64
C ASN A 222 -17.53 5.51 -10.20
N LEU A 223 -17.02 6.37 -9.30
CA LEU A 223 -16.77 6.02 -7.90
C LEU A 223 -17.75 6.66 -6.93
N GLY A 224 -18.54 7.65 -7.40
CA GLY A 224 -19.45 8.42 -6.56
C GLY A 224 -18.73 9.25 -5.52
N PHE A 225 -17.52 9.71 -5.84
CA PHE A 225 -16.81 10.64 -4.97
C PHE A 225 -17.55 11.97 -4.89
N PRO A 226 -17.59 12.60 -3.70
CA PRO A 226 -17.98 14.01 -3.61
C PRO A 226 -17.09 14.85 -4.53
N GLU A 227 -17.63 15.87 -5.19
CA GLU A 227 -16.90 16.69 -6.16
C GLU A 227 -15.61 17.30 -5.59
N ALA A 228 -15.65 17.76 -4.33
CA ALA A 228 -14.46 18.29 -3.64
C ALA A 228 -13.34 17.23 -3.51
N HIS A 229 -13.71 15.98 -3.25
CA HIS A 229 -12.75 14.87 -3.20
C HIS A 229 -12.21 14.55 -4.60
N ALA A 230 -13.06 14.47 -5.60
CA ALA A 230 -12.67 14.24 -6.99
C ALA A 230 -11.71 15.32 -7.50
N LYS A 231 -11.98 16.62 -7.19
CA LYS A 231 -11.07 17.73 -7.50
C LYS A 231 -9.70 17.57 -6.85
N LYS A 232 -9.65 17.12 -5.59
CA LYS A 232 -8.37 16.85 -4.88
C LYS A 232 -7.60 15.72 -5.56
N GLU A 233 -8.26 14.64 -5.94
CA GLU A 233 -7.64 13.52 -6.67
C GLU A 233 -7.02 13.98 -7.98
N VAL A 234 -7.77 14.74 -8.79
CA VAL A 234 -7.28 15.24 -10.08
C VAL A 234 -6.13 16.24 -9.88
N LEU A 235 -6.18 17.09 -8.86
CA LEU A 235 -5.07 17.98 -8.52
C LEU A 235 -3.81 17.19 -8.17
N GLN A 236 -3.92 16.14 -7.35
CA GLN A 236 -2.77 15.28 -7.02
C GLN A 236 -2.21 14.58 -8.26
N ILE A 237 -3.07 14.11 -9.16
CA ILE A 237 -2.66 13.52 -10.44
C ILE A 237 -1.92 14.55 -11.28
N SER A 238 -2.44 15.77 -11.40
CA SER A 238 -1.87 16.82 -12.27
C SER A 238 -0.44 17.22 -11.91
N VAL A 239 -0.08 17.15 -10.62
CA VAL A 239 1.28 17.49 -10.13
C VAL A 239 2.22 16.28 -10.05
N ASN A 240 1.70 15.06 -10.21
CA ASN A 240 2.48 13.82 -10.14
C ASN A 240 2.20 12.92 -11.36
N PRO A 241 2.67 13.30 -12.56
CA PRO A 241 2.48 12.48 -13.76
C PRO A 241 2.99 11.06 -13.57
N THR A 242 2.24 10.08 -14.07
CA THR A 242 2.56 8.65 -14.03
C THR A 242 2.39 7.96 -12.67
N ASN A 243 2.19 8.71 -11.58
CA ASN A 243 2.07 8.10 -10.26
C ASN A 243 0.86 7.16 -10.15
N GLY A 244 -0.27 7.53 -10.73
CA GLY A 244 -1.52 6.75 -10.66
C GLY A 244 -1.38 5.35 -11.23
N PHE A 245 -0.70 5.17 -12.37
CA PHE A 245 -0.55 3.85 -12.99
C PHE A 245 0.57 3.00 -12.38
N THR A 246 1.55 3.58 -11.68
CA THR A 246 2.68 2.83 -11.12
C THR A 246 2.26 1.76 -10.11
N TYR A 247 1.15 1.98 -9.39
CA TYR A 247 0.55 1.00 -8.48
C TYR A 247 0.11 -0.26 -9.25
N VAL A 248 -0.64 -0.08 -10.33
CA VAL A 248 -1.21 -1.18 -11.11
C VAL A 248 -0.12 -1.92 -11.88
N VAL A 249 0.73 -1.18 -12.58
CA VAL A 249 1.84 -1.76 -13.38
C VAL A 249 2.86 -2.45 -12.48
N GLY A 250 3.24 -1.80 -11.37
CA GLY A 250 4.21 -2.36 -10.42
C GLY A 250 3.71 -3.65 -9.79
N PHE A 251 2.47 -3.67 -9.34
CA PHE A 251 1.84 -4.87 -8.79
C PHE A 251 1.82 -6.04 -9.78
N ASP A 252 1.36 -5.79 -11.01
CA ASP A 252 1.33 -6.83 -12.06
C ASP A 252 2.74 -7.36 -12.37
N LYS A 253 3.73 -6.48 -12.49
CA LYS A 253 5.13 -6.88 -12.73
C LYS A 253 5.70 -7.73 -11.60
N ILE A 254 5.44 -7.39 -10.33
CA ILE A 254 5.89 -8.20 -9.19
C ILE A 254 5.22 -9.57 -9.21
N LEU A 255 3.92 -9.65 -9.49
CA LEU A 255 3.22 -10.93 -9.61
C LEU A 255 3.75 -11.78 -10.78
N GLN A 256 4.07 -11.16 -11.91
CA GLN A 256 4.71 -11.87 -13.03
C GLN A 256 6.08 -12.41 -12.64
N MET A 257 6.90 -11.61 -11.93
CA MET A 257 8.20 -12.07 -11.44
C MET A 257 8.07 -13.23 -10.46
N ARG A 258 7.16 -13.14 -9.48
CA ARG A 258 6.88 -14.23 -8.53
C ARG A 258 6.48 -15.52 -9.25
N ARG A 259 5.60 -15.43 -10.25
CA ARG A 259 5.18 -16.59 -11.07
C ARG A 259 6.35 -17.19 -11.86
N ARG A 260 7.19 -16.36 -12.47
CA ARG A 260 8.38 -16.80 -13.21
C ARG A 260 9.42 -17.45 -12.27
N TYR A 261 9.67 -16.82 -11.12
CA TYR A 261 10.58 -17.36 -10.11
C TYR A 261 10.10 -18.73 -9.61
N LYS A 262 8.81 -18.85 -9.28
CA LYS A 262 8.19 -20.13 -8.90
C LYS A 262 8.37 -21.19 -9.98
N LYS A 263 8.16 -20.84 -11.25
CA LYS A 263 8.35 -21.78 -12.37
C LYS A 263 9.82 -22.20 -12.54
N THR A 264 10.77 -21.30 -12.29
CA THR A 264 12.20 -21.58 -12.44
C THR A 264 12.74 -22.46 -11.31
N GLU A 265 12.33 -22.17 -10.08
CA GLU A 265 12.79 -22.91 -8.89
C GLU A 265 11.98 -24.22 -8.65
N ASP A 266 10.79 -24.32 -9.25
CA ASP A 266 9.91 -25.50 -9.20
C ASP A 266 9.68 -25.98 -7.75
N LYS A 267 10.06 -27.23 -7.44
CA LYS A 267 9.96 -27.83 -6.09
C LYS A 267 10.85 -27.16 -5.03
N TYR A 268 11.82 -26.35 -5.45
CA TYR A 268 12.69 -25.59 -4.54
C TYR A 268 12.21 -24.15 -4.31
N PHE A 269 11.02 -23.80 -4.85
CA PHE A 269 10.47 -22.47 -4.64
C PHE A 269 10.21 -22.21 -3.16
N ASP A 270 10.86 -21.16 -2.65
CA ASP A 270 10.64 -20.61 -1.31
C ASP A 270 10.23 -19.15 -1.41
N LEU A 271 9.07 -18.82 -0.79
CA LEU A 271 8.51 -17.49 -0.86
C LEU A 271 9.37 -16.45 -0.13
N ARG A 272 10.01 -16.84 0.98
CA ARG A 272 10.93 -15.99 1.73
C ARG A 272 12.15 -15.61 0.88
N SER A 273 12.73 -16.59 0.21
CA SER A 273 13.85 -16.36 -0.70
C SER A 273 13.48 -15.42 -1.84
N PHE A 274 12.29 -15.60 -2.45
CA PHE A 274 11.80 -14.66 -3.45
C PHE A 274 11.72 -13.24 -2.90
N HIS A 275 11.16 -13.03 -1.71
CA HIS A 275 11.05 -11.71 -1.10
C HIS A 275 12.42 -11.11 -0.77
N SER A 276 13.31 -11.90 -0.18
CA SER A 276 14.67 -11.47 0.14
C SER A 276 15.42 -11.01 -1.11
N ASP A 277 15.45 -11.85 -2.15
CA ASP A 277 16.12 -11.53 -3.41
C ASP A 277 15.54 -10.25 -4.05
N PHE A 278 14.20 -10.15 -4.11
CA PHE A 278 13.54 -8.99 -4.69
C PHE A 278 13.82 -7.69 -3.91
N LEU A 279 13.70 -7.71 -2.58
CA LEU A 279 13.88 -6.53 -1.75
C LEU A 279 15.34 -6.05 -1.70
N GLN A 280 16.29 -6.99 -1.65
CA GLN A 280 17.72 -6.68 -1.63
C GLN A 280 18.28 -6.15 -2.96
N LEU A 281 17.52 -6.26 -4.06
CA LEU A 281 17.88 -5.56 -5.30
C LEU A 281 18.03 -4.06 -5.11
N GLY A 282 17.37 -3.50 -4.09
CA GLY A 282 17.27 -2.05 -3.91
C GLY A 282 16.37 -1.43 -4.99
N ASN A 283 16.53 -0.14 -5.20
CA ASN A 283 15.70 0.59 -6.16
C ASN A 283 16.33 0.55 -7.56
N ILE A 284 15.90 -0.37 -8.40
CA ILE A 284 16.30 -0.51 -9.80
C ILE A 284 15.08 -0.47 -10.72
N GLN A 285 15.31 -0.36 -12.02
CA GLN A 285 14.23 -0.48 -13.01
C GLN A 285 13.62 -1.88 -12.92
N ILE A 286 12.28 -1.95 -12.87
CA ILE A 286 11.57 -3.22 -12.64
C ILE A 286 11.81 -4.23 -13.77
N GLU A 287 12.06 -3.77 -14.99
CA GLU A 287 12.41 -4.61 -16.14
C GLU A 287 13.73 -5.36 -15.94
N LYS A 288 14.66 -4.77 -15.18
CA LYS A 288 15.95 -5.39 -14.87
C LYS A 288 15.90 -6.28 -13.62
N ALA A 289 14.88 -6.14 -12.77
CA ALA A 289 14.77 -6.88 -11.53
C ALA A 289 14.82 -8.40 -11.74
N ALA A 290 14.08 -8.93 -12.71
CA ALA A 290 14.05 -10.37 -12.99
C ALA A 290 15.41 -10.95 -13.42
N SER A 291 16.18 -10.21 -14.22
CA SER A 291 17.53 -10.64 -14.65
C SER A 291 18.54 -10.58 -13.50
N GLU A 292 18.45 -9.55 -12.66
CA GLU A 292 19.31 -9.42 -11.48
C GLU A 292 19.01 -10.50 -10.43
N MET A 293 17.74 -10.81 -10.16
CA MET A 293 17.37 -11.93 -9.27
C MET A 293 17.95 -13.25 -9.77
N LYS A 294 17.85 -13.51 -11.08
CA LYS A 294 18.45 -14.71 -11.67
C LYS A 294 19.98 -14.73 -11.48
N ARG A 295 20.64 -13.57 -11.59
CA ARG A 295 22.09 -13.45 -11.39
C ARG A 295 22.47 -13.72 -9.94
N LEU A 296 21.73 -13.15 -8.97
CA LEU A 296 21.95 -13.41 -7.53
C LEU A 296 21.85 -14.90 -7.21
N ARG A 297 20.80 -15.57 -7.72
CA ARG A 297 20.62 -17.02 -7.50
C ARG A 297 21.73 -17.87 -8.08
N LYS A 298 22.23 -17.53 -9.28
CA LYS A 298 23.37 -18.26 -9.86
C LYS A 298 24.66 -18.11 -9.05
N ARG A 299 24.88 -16.92 -8.45
CA ARG A 299 26.00 -16.70 -7.54
C ARG A 299 25.87 -17.54 -6.25
N GLU A 300 24.68 -17.55 -5.64
CA GLU A 300 24.42 -18.37 -4.46
C GLU A 300 24.61 -19.87 -4.71
N LYS A 301 24.29 -20.32 -5.93
CA LYS A 301 24.51 -21.72 -6.35
C LYS A 301 25.95 -22.02 -6.80
N GLY A 302 26.84 -21.02 -6.81
CA GLY A 302 28.24 -21.16 -7.29
C GLY A 302 28.36 -21.33 -8.81
N GLU A 303 27.29 -21.00 -9.56
CA GLU A 303 27.26 -21.12 -11.01
C GLU A 303 27.85 -19.89 -11.73
N LEU A 304 28.15 -18.81 -11.01
CA LEU A 304 28.76 -17.57 -11.54
C LEU A 304 29.84 -17.11 -10.56
N ASN A 305 31.05 -16.92 -11.08
CA ASN A 305 32.13 -16.22 -10.38
C ASN A 305 31.87 -14.71 -10.39
N ASP A 306 32.43 -14.00 -9.42
CA ASP A 306 32.31 -12.53 -9.27
C ASP A 306 32.80 -11.74 -10.47
#